data_52829bf89f03581b34a9a7e785280408
#
_entry.id   52829bf89f03581b34a9a7e785280408
#
_cell.length_a   1.000
_cell.length_b   1.000
_cell.length_c   1.000
_cell.angle_alpha   90.00
_cell.angle_beta   90.00
_cell.angle_gamma   90.00
#
_symmetry.space_group_name_H-M   'P 1'
#
loop_
_entity.id
_entity.type
_entity.pdbx_description
1 polymer ?
#
loop_
_entity_poly.entity_id
_entity_poly.type
_entity_poly.pdbx_seq_one_letter_code
_entity_poly.pdbx_strand_id
1 'polypeptide(L)'
;ERIWHNNAKLGETIQRNIVAAAHRGVPVSDMVRDVRERMGVGTSDAMRVVRTELNYVQNQAALDSIKDAGMTYYRFIATLDNRTTPICRSKDGEVFAVDDAEPGTNMPPLHPRCRSIISGSLYAEHKPRKGTRIARDERGRNVFVPAGMLYEDWKSVYIDKKQTVAEWRGKFVA
;
A
#
# COMPACT_ATOMS: atom_id res chain seq x y z
N GLU A 1 15.02 2.36 -31.78
CA GLU A 1 15.50 1.30 -30.85
C GLU A 1 16.42 1.82 -29.74
N ARG A 2 17.44 2.65 -30.03
CA ARG A 2 18.39 3.16 -29.01
C ARG A 2 17.72 3.98 -27.89
N ILE A 3 16.71 4.80 -28.20
CA ILE A 3 16.05 5.67 -27.21
C ILE A 3 15.25 4.83 -26.20
N TRP A 4 14.51 3.84 -26.67
CA TRP A 4 13.74 2.95 -25.82
C TRP A 4 14.62 2.07 -24.93
N HIS A 5 15.73 1.56 -25.49
CA HIS A 5 16.69 0.77 -24.73
C HIS A 5 17.40 1.59 -23.64
N ASN A 6 17.76 2.84 -23.93
CA ASN A 6 18.37 3.74 -22.94
C ASN A 6 17.41 4.11 -21.82
N ASN A 7 16.12 4.33 -22.12
CA ASN A 7 15.09 4.64 -21.11
C ASN A 7 14.81 3.43 -20.20
N ALA A 8 14.76 2.22 -20.74
CA ALA A 8 14.61 1.00 -19.95
C ALA A 8 15.80 0.82 -18.99
N LYS A 9 17.03 0.93 -19.50
CA LYS A 9 18.26 0.83 -18.70
C LYS A 9 18.36 1.91 -17.62
N LEU A 10 17.92 3.12 -17.91
CA LEU A 10 17.83 4.20 -16.92
C LEU A 10 16.81 3.86 -15.82
N GLY A 11 15.64 3.35 -16.20
CA GLY A 11 14.60 2.91 -15.27
C GLY A 11 15.11 1.83 -14.31
N GLU A 12 15.74 0.77 -14.83
CA GLU A 12 16.35 -0.30 -14.02
C GLU A 12 17.45 0.23 -13.09
N THR A 13 18.25 1.17 -13.56
CA THR A 13 19.32 1.75 -12.73
C THR A 13 18.74 2.57 -11.58
N ILE A 14 17.69 3.35 -11.84
CA ILE A 14 17.00 4.15 -10.81
C ILE A 14 16.36 3.23 -9.78
N GLN A 15 15.65 2.18 -10.24
CA GLN A 15 15.02 1.20 -9.36
C GLN A 15 16.06 0.56 -8.43
N ARG A 16 17.17 0.05 -8.97
CA ARG A 16 18.26 -0.54 -8.17
C ARG A 16 18.83 0.44 -7.15
N ASN A 17 18.99 1.71 -7.51
CA ASN A 17 19.50 2.73 -6.60
C ASN A 17 18.50 3.02 -5.48
N ILE A 18 17.20 3.07 -5.75
CA ILE A 18 16.15 3.26 -4.72
C ILE A 18 16.14 2.07 -3.76
N VAL A 19 16.20 0.84 -4.27
CA VAL A 19 16.27 -0.38 -3.44
C VAL A 19 17.51 -0.35 -2.54
N ALA A 20 18.69 -0.10 -3.12
CA ALA A 20 19.94 -0.02 -2.36
C ALA A 20 19.95 1.12 -1.32
N ALA A 21 19.34 2.26 -1.64
CA ALA A 21 19.19 3.37 -0.71
C ALA A 21 18.23 3.03 0.43
N ALA A 22 17.11 2.35 0.14
CA ALA A 22 16.15 1.90 1.14
C ALA A 22 16.79 0.92 2.14
N HIS A 23 17.57 -0.05 1.66
CA HIS A 23 18.32 -0.99 2.53
C HIS A 23 19.34 -0.30 3.44
N ARG A 24 19.91 0.82 3.02
CA ARG A 24 20.86 1.61 3.82
C ARG A 24 20.19 2.64 4.74
N GLY A 25 18.85 2.71 4.74
CA GLY A 25 18.11 3.69 5.52
C GLY A 25 18.26 5.14 5.04
N VAL A 26 18.58 5.35 3.75
CA VAL A 26 18.71 6.71 3.17
C VAL A 26 17.37 7.42 3.25
N PRO A 27 17.33 8.71 3.68
CA PRO A 27 16.09 9.48 3.71
C PRO A 27 15.42 9.59 2.33
N VAL A 28 14.08 9.54 2.30
CA VAL A 28 13.29 9.66 1.06
C VAL A 28 13.60 10.96 0.30
N SER A 29 13.86 12.07 1.03
CA SER A 29 14.28 13.36 0.45
C SER A 29 15.53 13.24 -0.42
N ASP A 30 16.49 12.45 0.02
CA ASP A 30 17.76 12.27 -0.68
C ASP A 30 17.61 11.36 -1.90
N MET A 31 16.80 10.32 -1.78
CA MET A 31 16.40 9.49 -2.94
C MET A 31 15.69 10.33 -4.01
N VAL A 32 14.79 11.22 -3.60
CA VAL A 32 14.07 12.13 -4.51
C VAL A 32 15.03 13.09 -5.21
N ARG A 33 16.00 13.64 -4.48
CA ARG A 33 17.03 14.50 -5.06
C ARG A 33 17.86 13.75 -6.11
N ASP A 34 18.33 12.54 -5.81
CA ASP A 34 19.10 11.71 -6.75
C ASP A 34 18.30 11.38 -8.03
N VAL A 35 17.04 10.96 -7.87
CA VAL A 35 16.15 10.66 -9.02
C VAL A 35 15.89 11.92 -9.84
N ARG A 36 15.62 13.06 -9.21
CA ARG A 36 15.41 14.33 -9.90
C ARG A 36 16.61 14.72 -10.76
N GLU A 37 17.81 14.61 -10.21
CA GLU A 37 19.04 14.95 -10.91
C GLU A 37 19.33 14.01 -12.09
N ARG A 38 19.16 12.71 -11.89
CA ARG A 38 19.42 11.69 -12.93
C ARG A 38 18.42 11.73 -14.07
N MET A 39 17.14 12.00 -13.76
CA MET A 39 16.07 12.01 -14.77
C MET A 39 15.85 13.39 -15.38
N GLY A 40 16.38 14.46 -14.80
CA GLY A 40 16.10 15.82 -15.22
C GLY A 40 14.64 16.24 -15.06
N VAL A 41 13.92 15.67 -14.06
CA VAL A 41 12.48 15.90 -13.85
C VAL A 41 12.22 16.78 -12.63
N GLY A 42 10.99 17.26 -12.51
CA GLY A 42 10.55 18.04 -11.35
C GLY A 42 10.48 17.19 -10.05
N THR A 43 10.53 17.85 -8.90
CA THR A 43 10.47 17.21 -7.58
C THR A 43 9.22 16.34 -7.39
N SER A 44 8.07 16.77 -7.93
CA SER A 44 6.82 16.00 -7.84
C SER A 44 6.90 14.68 -8.59
N ASP A 45 7.53 14.65 -9.76
CA ASP A 45 7.68 13.45 -10.57
C ASP A 45 8.72 12.51 -9.97
N ALA A 46 9.86 13.05 -9.50
CA ALA A 46 10.84 12.27 -8.77
C ALA A 46 10.24 11.63 -7.51
N MET A 47 9.46 12.39 -6.74
CA MET A 47 8.74 11.87 -5.56
C MET A 47 7.73 10.78 -5.93
N ARG A 48 7.05 10.91 -7.07
CA ARG A 48 6.13 9.88 -7.57
C ARG A 48 6.86 8.56 -7.84
N VAL A 49 7.99 8.62 -8.53
CA VAL A 49 8.82 7.44 -8.83
C VAL A 49 9.31 6.81 -7.52
N VAL A 50 9.99 7.56 -6.67
CA VAL A 50 10.56 7.05 -5.42
C VAL A 50 9.49 6.39 -4.54
N ARG A 51 8.34 7.03 -4.33
CA ARG A 51 7.29 6.46 -3.48
C ARG A 51 6.64 5.22 -4.08
N THR A 52 6.54 5.14 -5.40
CA THR A 52 5.98 3.96 -6.07
C THR A 52 6.93 2.77 -5.94
N GLU A 53 8.21 2.99 -6.19
CA GLU A 53 9.24 1.94 -6.06
C GLU A 53 9.42 1.48 -4.61
N LEU A 54 9.44 2.40 -3.64
CA LEU A 54 9.50 2.03 -2.22
C LEU A 54 8.28 1.19 -1.80
N ASN A 55 7.09 1.53 -2.28
CA ASN A 55 5.89 0.72 -2.01
C ASN A 55 6.01 -0.67 -2.63
N TYR A 56 6.51 -0.77 -3.86
CA TYR A 56 6.79 -2.05 -4.51
C TYR A 56 7.74 -2.91 -3.67
N VAL A 57 8.91 -2.37 -3.32
CA VAL A 57 9.95 -3.09 -2.54
C VAL A 57 9.41 -3.54 -1.18
N GLN A 58 8.69 -2.68 -0.48
CA GLN A 58 8.10 -3.01 0.82
C GLN A 58 7.08 -4.16 0.72
N ASN A 59 6.24 -4.16 -0.31
CA ASN A 59 5.26 -5.23 -0.51
C ASN A 59 5.91 -6.53 -0.99
N GLN A 60 6.97 -6.47 -1.79
CA GLN A 60 7.75 -7.66 -2.16
C GLN A 60 8.41 -8.28 -0.91
N ALA A 61 9.07 -7.50 -0.08
CA ALA A 61 9.66 -7.98 1.17
C ALA A 61 8.60 -8.56 2.12
N ALA A 62 7.40 -7.96 2.16
CA ALA A 62 6.30 -8.50 2.94
C ALA A 62 5.81 -9.84 2.37
N LEU A 63 5.70 -9.97 1.04
CA LEU A 63 5.33 -11.22 0.38
C LEU A 63 6.34 -12.34 0.66
N ASP A 64 7.63 -12.04 0.55
CA ASP A 64 8.70 -13.00 0.85
C ASP A 64 8.63 -13.45 2.32
N SER A 65 8.43 -12.52 3.25
CA SER A 65 8.25 -12.84 4.67
C SER A 65 7.00 -13.70 4.94
N ILE A 66 5.92 -13.50 4.18
CA ILE A 66 4.69 -14.30 4.27
C ILE A 66 4.96 -15.72 3.76
N LYS A 67 5.70 -15.87 2.66
CA LYS A 67 6.15 -17.17 2.12
C LYS A 67 7.05 -17.92 3.10
N ASP A 68 8.04 -17.23 3.64
CA ASP A 68 8.98 -17.80 4.61
C ASP A 68 8.28 -18.27 5.89
N ALA A 69 7.19 -17.59 6.28
CA ALA A 69 6.33 -18.01 7.39
C ALA A 69 5.39 -19.18 7.06
N GLY A 70 5.45 -19.73 5.84
CA GLY A 70 4.60 -20.84 5.39
C GLY A 70 3.12 -20.46 5.21
N MET A 71 2.80 -19.18 5.07
CA MET A 71 1.42 -18.74 4.84
C MET A 71 1.06 -18.87 3.36
N THR A 72 -0.16 -19.34 3.08
CA THR A 72 -0.67 -19.55 1.72
C THR A 72 -1.50 -18.39 1.20
N TYR A 73 -1.88 -17.45 2.08
CA TYR A 73 -2.73 -16.31 1.72
C TYR A 73 -2.15 -14.99 2.25
N TYR A 74 -2.44 -13.91 1.53
CA TYR A 74 -2.25 -12.55 2.00
C TYR A 74 -3.51 -11.71 1.81
N ARG A 75 -3.63 -10.66 2.62
CA ARG A 75 -4.74 -9.70 2.56
C ARG A 75 -4.23 -8.37 2.04
N PHE A 76 -4.99 -7.76 1.15
CA PHE A 76 -4.80 -6.38 0.72
C PHE A 76 -5.32 -5.40 1.79
N ILE A 77 -4.53 -4.39 2.12
CA ILE A 77 -4.86 -3.39 3.15
C ILE A 77 -4.70 -2.01 2.53
N ALA A 78 -5.82 -1.35 2.24
CA ALA A 78 -5.81 0.02 1.75
C ALA A 78 -5.57 1.03 2.89
N THR A 79 -5.01 2.17 2.57
CA THR A 79 -4.94 3.29 3.52
C THR A 79 -6.33 3.88 3.71
N LEU A 80 -6.78 4.03 4.96
CA LEU A 80 -8.09 4.63 5.28
C LEU A 80 -7.96 6.16 5.32
N ASP A 81 -8.05 6.79 4.16
CA ASP A 81 -8.12 8.25 4.00
C ASP A 81 -8.83 8.66 2.70
N ASN A 82 -9.18 9.94 2.59
CA ASN A 82 -9.91 10.49 1.43
C ASN A 82 -9.10 10.51 0.12
N ARG A 83 -7.78 10.26 0.16
CA ARG A 83 -6.90 10.23 -1.02
C ARG A 83 -6.72 8.84 -1.61
N THR A 84 -7.22 7.81 -0.94
CA THR A 84 -7.16 6.44 -1.43
C THR A 84 -8.02 6.30 -2.68
N THR A 85 -7.45 5.74 -3.74
CA THR A 85 -8.10 5.61 -5.05
C THR A 85 -9.20 4.54 -5.04
N PRO A 86 -10.22 4.63 -5.92
CA PRO A 86 -11.27 3.63 -6.00
C PRO A 86 -10.76 2.20 -6.16
N ILE A 87 -9.72 1.99 -6.99
CA ILE A 87 -9.11 0.67 -7.20
C ILE A 87 -8.51 0.06 -5.92
N CYS A 88 -7.93 0.90 -5.03
CA CYS A 88 -7.44 0.41 -3.74
C CYS A 88 -8.56 0.23 -2.72
N ARG A 89 -9.61 1.09 -2.78
CA ARG A 89 -10.77 0.97 -1.88
C ARG A 89 -11.51 -0.34 -2.07
N SER A 90 -11.77 -0.70 -3.35
CA SER A 90 -12.49 -1.94 -3.67
C SER A 90 -11.76 -3.19 -3.23
N LYS A 91 -10.43 -3.15 -3.15
CA LYS A 91 -9.60 -4.28 -2.72
C LYS A 91 -9.32 -4.34 -1.21
N ASP A 92 -9.77 -3.35 -0.43
CA ASP A 92 -9.48 -3.32 1.01
C ASP A 92 -10.12 -4.52 1.71
N GLY A 93 -9.31 -5.38 2.29
CA GLY A 93 -9.73 -6.61 2.97
C GLY A 93 -9.81 -7.84 2.06
N GLU A 94 -9.70 -7.71 0.74
CA GLU A 94 -9.64 -8.89 -0.14
C GLU A 94 -8.45 -9.77 0.21
N VAL A 95 -8.64 -11.07 0.07
CA VAL A 95 -7.64 -12.10 0.35
C VAL A 95 -7.29 -12.83 -0.95
N PHE A 96 -6.00 -13.02 -1.17
CA PHE A 96 -5.46 -13.65 -2.38
C PHE A 96 -4.50 -14.77 -1.99
N ALA A 97 -4.37 -15.77 -2.85
CA ALA A 97 -3.32 -16.77 -2.71
C ALA A 97 -1.94 -16.12 -2.94
N VAL A 98 -0.95 -16.56 -2.18
CA VAL A 98 0.43 -16.07 -2.28
C VAL A 98 1.03 -16.35 -3.66
N ASP A 99 0.68 -17.50 -4.26
CA ASP A 99 1.17 -17.90 -5.57
C ASP A 99 0.56 -17.10 -6.72
N ASP A 100 -0.60 -16.46 -6.49
CA ASP A 100 -1.28 -15.60 -7.47
C ASP A 100 -0.87 -14.12 -7.32
N ALA A 101 0.13 -13.80 -6.49
CA ALA A 101 0.52 -12.42 -6.22
C ALA A 101 1.10 -11.75 -7.46
N GLU A 102 0.41 -10.73 -7.96
CA GLU A 102 0.77 -9.96 -9.14
C GLU A 102 0.75 -8.45 -8.84
N PRO A 103 1.95 -7.79 -8.83
CA PRO A 103 2.04 -6.34 -8.67
C PRO A 103 1.25 -5.60 -9.75
N GLY A 104 0.47 -4.60 -9.33
CA GLY A 104 -0.40 -3.84 -10.25
C GLY A 104 -1.79 -4.43 -10.44
N THR A 105 -2.02 -5.68 -10.08
CA THR A 105 -3.30 -6.40 -10.23
C THR A 105 -3.97 -6.64 -8.87
N ASN A 106 -3.36 -7.45 -8.03
CA ASN A 106 -3.87 -7.82 -6.71
C ASN A 106 -2.89 -7.49 -5.58
N MET A 107 -1.64 -7.17 -5.91
CA MET A 107 -0.60 -6.75 -4.97
C MET A 107 -0.16 -5.29 -5.25
N PRO A 108 -0.01 -4.44 -4.21
CA PRO A 108 0.50 -3.07 -4.40
C PRO A 108 1.93 -3.05 -4.97
N PRO A 109 2.28 -1.97 -5.72
CA PRO A 109 1.47 -0.79 -6.03
C PRO A 109 0.50 -1.03 -7.19
N LEU A 110 -0.78 -0.63 -7.05
CA LEU A 110 -1.77 -0.70 -8.14
C LEU A 110 -1.75 0.54 -9.04
N HIS A 111 -1.11 1.61 -8.60
CA HIS A 111 -1.00 2.88 -9.31
C HIS A 111 0.16 3.71 -8.75
N PRO A 112 0.63 4.74 -9.48
CA PRO A 112 1.64 5.65 -8.95
C PRO A 112 1.22 6.27 -7.60
N ARG A 113 2.17 6.38 -6.66
CA ARG A 113 1.96 6.85 -5.28
C ARG A 113 0.99 5.99 -4.46
N CYS A 114 0.84 4.71 -4.81
CA CYS A 114 0.08 3.76 -4.01
C CYS A 114 0.62 3.71 -2.58
N ARG A 115 -0.28 3.59 -1.59
CA ARG A 115 0.07 3.52 -0.16
C ARG A 115 -0.51 2.29 0.51
N SER A 116 -1.17 1.44 -0.28
CA SER A 116 -1.68 0.16 0.18
C SER A 116 -0.53 -0.80 0.47
N ILE A 117 -0.78 -1.74 1.37
CA ILE A 117 0.17 -2.78 1.76
C ILE A 117 -0.51 -4.14 1.75
N ILE A 118 0.29 -5.19 1.88
CA ILE A 118 -0.20 -6.55 2.13
C ILE A 118 0.15 -7.00 3.55
N SER A 119 -0.60 -7.98 4.06
CA SER A 119 -0.33 -8.66 5.33
C SER A 119 -0.73 -10.11 5.21
N GLY A 120 0.04 -11.04 5.77
CA GLY A 120 -0.30 -12.45 5.79
C GLY A 120 -1.70 -12.72 6.35
N SER A 121 -2.34 -13.74 5.80
CA SER A 121 -3.64 -14.25 6.24
C SER A 121 -3.59 -15.76 6.43
N LEU A 122 -4.15 -16.24 7.55
CA LEU A 122 -4.31 -17.67 7.81
C LEU A 122 -5.55 -18.27 7.11
N TYR A 123 -6.38 -17.41 6.52
CA TYR A 123 -7.67 -17.80 5.93
C TYR A 123 -7.76 -17.30 4.50
N ALA A 124 -8.43 -18.06 3.64
CA ALA A 124 -8.72 -17.71 2.25
C ALA A 124 -9.75 -16.57 2.11
N GLU A 125 -10.45 -16.24 3.18
CA GLU A 125 -11.50 -15.22 3.21
C GLU A 125 -11.21 -14.10 4.22
N HIS A 126 -11.90 -12.97 4.06
CA HIS A 126 -11.82 -11.89 5.04
C HIS A 126 -12.43 -12.34 6.37
N LYS A 127 -11.61 -12.28 7.43
CA LYS A 127 -12.08 -12.42 8.82
C LYS A 127 -11.77 -11.15 9.60
N PRO A 128 -12.70 -10.68 10.45
CA PRO A 128 -12.45 -9.55 11.34
C PRO A 128 -11.21 -9.78 12.19
N ARG A 129 -10.35 -8.76 12.31
CA ARG A 129 -9.12 -8.82 13.11
C ARG A 129 -9.34 -8.14 14.46
N LYS A 130 -8.77 -8.72 15.52
CA LYS A 130 -8.65 -8.03 16.82
C LYS A 130 -7.61 -6.92 16.72
N GLY A 131 -7.75 -5.89 17.54
CA GLY A 131 -6.84 -4.76 17.61
C GLY A 131 -7.30 -3.55 16.80
N THR A 132 -6.36 -2.68 16.44
CA THR A 132 -6.64 -1.41 15.76
C THR A 132 -5.75 -1.24 14.53
N ARG A 133 -6.20 -0.40 13.58
CA ARG A 133 -5.41 0.12 12.47
C ARG A 133 -5.48 1.65 12.45
N ILE A 134 -4.49 2.27 11.82
CA ILE A 134 -4.46 3.72 11.65
C ILE A 134 -5.34 4.12 10.46
N ALA A 135 -6.15 5.15 10.68
CA ALA A 135 -6.94 5.83 9.66
C ALA A 135 -6.73 7.34 9.76
N ARG A 136 -7.31 8.08 8.85
CA ARG A 136 -7.37 9.54 8.92
C ARG A 136 -8.80 10.01 9.17
N ASP A 137 -8.95 11.02 10.04
CA ASP A 137 -10.23 11.72 10.21
C ASP A 137 -10.49 12.70 9.06
N GLU A 138 -11.62 13.40 9.10
CA GLU A 138 -12.00 14.43 8.12
C GLU A 138 -10.94 15.54 7.95
N ARG A 139 -10.18 15.82 9.02
CA ARG A 139 -9.13 16.83 9.07
C ARG A 139 -7.75 16.27 8.67
N GLY A 140 -7.68 14.99 8.29
CA GLY A 140 -6.44 14.31 7.92
C GLY A 140 -5.54 13.93 9.10
N ARG A 141 -6.03 13.97 10.35
CA ARG A 141 -5.29 13.57 11.54
C ARG A 141 -5.36 12.06 11.72
N ASN A 142 -4.31 11.47 12.28
CA ASN A 142 -4.29 10.05 12.59
C ASN A 142 -5.31 9.71 13.69
N VAL A 143 -6.11 8.69 13.44
CA VAL A 143 -7.05 8.09 14.41
C VAL A 143 -6.89 6.57 14.39
N PHE A 144 -7.16 5.93 15.52
CA PHE A 144 -7.20 4.47 15.62
C PHE A 144 -8.62 3.97 15.41
N VAL A 145 -8.76 3.03 14.47
CA VAL A 145 -10.03 2.37 14.18
C VAL A 145 -9.88 0.85 14.37
N PRO A 146 -10.98 0.10 14.58
CA PRO A 146 -10.89 -1.36 14.64
C PRO A 146 -10.16 -1.95 13.44
N ALA A 147 -9.28 -2.93 13.68
CA ALA A 147 -8.45 -3.53 12.63
C ALA A 147 -9.25 -4.24 11.53
N GLY A 148 -10.46 -4.73 11.85
CA GLY A 148 -11.37 -5.35 10.89
C GLY A 148 -12.26 -4.37 10.12
N MET A 149 -12.19 -3.06 10.41
CA MET A 149 -12.98 -2.05 9.70
C MET A 149 -12.42 -1.84 8.30
N LEU A 150 -13.23 -2.08 7.27
CA LEU A 150 -12.87 -1.87 5.87
C LEU A 150 -13.04 -0.40 5.45
N TYR A 151 -12.60 -0.07 4.24
CA TYR A 151 -12.63 1.29 3.73
C TYR A 151 -14.05 1.90 3.74
N GLU A 152 -15.04 1.17 3.25
CA GLU A 152 -16.42 1.67 3.20
C GLU A 152 -17.03 1.83 4.60
N ASP A 153 -16.70 0.95 5.54
CA ASP A 153 -17.10 1.08 6.93
C ASP A 153 -16.49 2.33 7.58
N TRP A 154 -15.18 2.51 7.39
CA TRP A 154 -14.48 3.69 7.87
C TRP A 154 -15.08 4.97 7.30
N LYS A 155 -15.34 5.00 6.01
CA LYS A 155 -15.96 6.15 5.34
C LYS A 155 -17.34 6.43 5.90
N SER A 156 -18.18 5.40 6.06
CA SER A 156 -19.52 5.50 6.61
C SER A 156 -19.55 6.04 8.06
N VAL A 157 -18.57 5.60 8.88
CA VAL A 157 -18.49 6.02 10.30
C VAL A 157 -17.83 7.38 10.48
N TYR A 158 -16.65 7.59 9.87
CA TYR A 158 -15.78 8.73 10.19
C TYR A 158 -15.92 9.91 9.23
N ILE A 159 -16.40 9.67 8.01
CA ILE A 159 -16.55 10.71 7.00
C ILE A 159 -18.02 11.06 6.78
N ASP A 160 -18.84 10.08 6.40
CA ASP A 160 -20.24 10.29 6.05
C ASP A 160 -21.15 10.37 7.30
N LYS A 161 -20.67 9.90 8.47
CA LYS A 161 -21.40 9.88 9.76
C LYS A 161 -22.77 9.21 9.70
N LYS A 162 -22.90 8.16 8.87
CA LYS A 162 -24.13 7.40 8.68
C LYS A 162 -24.36 6.38 9.79
N GLN A 163 -23.33 6.01 10.53
CA GLN A 163 -23.38 5.07 11.66
C GLN A 163 -22.27 5.38 12.66
N THR A 164 -22.42 4.90 13.89
CA THR A 164 -21.40 4.98 14.94
C THR A 164 -20.49 3.74 14.92
N VAL A 165 -19.34 3.82 15.60
CA VAL A 165 -18.46 2.64 15.81
C VAL A 165 -19.19 1.54 16.57
N ALA A 166 -20.08 1.89 17.51
CA ALA A 166 -20.85 0.93 18.29
C ALA A 166 -21.84 0.16 17.41
N GLU A 167 -22.59 0.84 16.55
CA GLU A 167 -23.50 0.23 15.57
C GLU A 167 -22.75 -0.64 14.56
N TRP A 168 -21.59 -0.19 14.09
CA TRP A 168 -20.74 -1.00 13.21
C TRP A 168 -20.30 -2.30 13.91
N ARG A 169 -19.83 -2.22 15.17
CA ARG A 169 -19.44 -3.41 15.96
C ARG A 169 -20.59 -4.38 16.17
N GLY A 170 -21.80 -3.87 16.40
CA GLY A 170 -23.00 -4.68 16.60
C GLY A 170 -23.30 -5.63 15.43
N LYS A 171 -22.86 -5.34 14.22
CA LYS A 171 -23.03 -6.19 13.05
C LYS A 171 -22.20 -7.49 13.10
N PHE A 172 -21.21 -7.58 13.98
CA PHE A 172 -20.28 -8.72 14.10
C PHE A 172 -20.44 -9.48 15.43
N VAL A 173 -21.42 -9.13 16.25
CA VAL A 173 -21.70 -9.75 17.57
C VAL A 173 -22.97 -10.63 17.52
N ALA A 174 -23.41 -10.99 16.30
CA ALA A 174 -24.51 -11.92 16.09
C ALA A 174 -24.01 -13.35 15.86
#